data_b16ff13840afd2ff9520d8d10a92a7fa
#
_entry.id   b16ff13840afd2ff9520d8d10a92a7fa
#
_cell.length_a   1.000
_cell.length_b   1.000
_cell.length_c   1.000
_cell.angle_alpha   90.00
_cell.angle_beta   90.00
_cell.angle_gamma   90.00
#
_symmetry.space_group_name_H-M   'P 1'
#
loop_
_entity.id
_entity.type
_entity.pdbx_description
1 polymer ?
#
loop_
_entity_poly.entity_id
_entity_poly.type
_entity_poly.pdbx_seq_one_letter_code
_entity_poly.pdbx_strand_id
1 'polypeptide(L)'
;MKNRCFPGLSLLLACLALLPLTTFAQEIPRTDAGLPLLQGIWQAQTRAAYNLEDHVARIDMQAGTSVVLGGSIPYRNSALARRQNNFENRAELDPLNKCFLPGPTRIMAMPFPFQIFQNDEHVAITFEWTQVYRLIYTAGQEHLYPGFEFWMGDARGQWEGDTLVVEINDLNDRTWLDAAGNYHSLAAHITERYTLVDENTINYQATIDDPEIFSEPWTIEFPLVRQTEMKRLLEYQCQAEVEEANGDFEKVDNLWYPAPVPEGNTPFDSNAGNVLPLPEVISEINRLEDGTPNISGYFTSDAGGANYGLELRENLALFPPARGVVVDPVDGILPYQTWARAEQIERREAWRGYDDPTAHCFVAGIPRSHYVPSPFYILQTPGYVVILHERMSYRVIPLDGREHLPDSIRLWMGDAVGHWDGDTLVVESSN
;
A
#
# COMPACT_ATOMS: atom_id res chain seq x y z
N MET A 1 -9.98 -24.15 97.72
CA MET A 1 -11.34 -24.42 97.24
C MET A 1 -11.55 -23.79 95.94
N LYS A 2 -12.06 -24.55 94.97
CA LYS A 2 -12.52 -24.23 93.63
C LYS A 2 -11.47 -24.01 92.54
N ASN A 3 -11.20 -25.11 91.82
CA ASN A 3 -10.65 -25.23 90.49
C ASN A 3 -11.46 -24.43 89.47
N ARG A 4 -10.79 -23.78 88.51
CA ARG A 4 -11.35 -23.42 87.21
C ARG A 4 -10.38 -23.83 86.11
N CYS A 5 -10.81 -24.80 85.33
CA CYS A 5 -10.19 -25.21 84.09
C CYS A 5 -10.34 -24.11 83.02
N PHE A 6 -9.29 -23.86 82.26
CA PHE A 6 -9.33 -23.14 81.01
C PHE A 6 -9.40 -24.12 79.84
N PRO A 7 -10.27 -23.90 78.84
CA PRO A 7 -10.29 -24.75 77.64
C PRO A 7 -9.23 -24.34 76.66
N GLY A 8 -8.64 -25.36 76.03
CA GLY A 8 -7.58 -25.22 75.05
C GLY A 8 -8.02 -24.56 73.77
N LEU A 9 -7.15 -23.74 73.21
CA LEU A 9 -7.27 -23.06 71.93
C LEU A 9 -6.73 -23.98 70.85
N SER A 10 -7.62 -24.57 70.02
CA SER A 10 -7.25 -25.38 68.85
C SER A 10 -6.80 -24.44 67.69
N LEU A 11 -5.54 -24.51 67.38
CA LEU A 11 -4.99 -23.84 66.12
C LEU A 11 -5.45 -24.63 64.91
N LEU A 12 -6.39 -24.06 64.14
CA LEU A 12 -6.71 -24.53 62.82
C LEU A 12 -5.60 -23.98 61.80
N LEU A 13 -4.70 -24.83 61.33
CA LEU A 13 -3.80 -24.57 60.25
C LEU A 13 -4.63 -24.58 58.95
N ALA A 14 -4.93 -23.42 58.41
CA ALA A 14 -5.48 -23.30 57.07
C ALA A 14 -4.36 -23.50 56.02
N CYS A 15 -4.30 -24.68 55.40
CA CYS A 15 -3.51 -24.91 54.21
C CYS A 15 -4.09 -24.08 53.06
N LEU A 16 -3.51 -22.91 52.74
CA LEU A 16 -3.74 -22.19 51.48
C LEU A 16 -3.10 -23.03 50.38
N ALA A 17 -3.91 -23.77 49.63
CA ALA A 17 -3.49 -24.39 48.38
C ALA A 17 -3.20 -23.26 47.38
N LEU A 18 -1.92 -22.99 47.10
CA LEU A 18 -1.47 -22.21 45.98
C LEU A 18 -1.83 -23.00 44.72
N LEU A 19 -2.99 -22.71 44.11
CA LEU A 19 -3.29 -23.11 42.74
C LEU A 19 -2.29 -22.36 41.83
N PRO A 20 -1.57 -23.06 40.95
CA PRO A 20 -0.79 -22.37 39.95
C PRO A 20 -1.75 -21.55 39.07
N LEU A 21 -1.58 -20.23 39.02
CA LEU A 21 -2.15 -19.39 38.00
C LEU A 21 -1.52 -19.84 36.67
N THR A 22 -2.17 -20.77 35.99
CA THR A 22 -1.89 -21.00 34.59
C THR A 22 -2.30 -19.73 33.84
N THR A 23 -1.36 -18.85 33.56
CA THR A 23 -1.53 -17.87 32.52
C THR A 23 -1.74 -18.66 31.23
N PHE A 24 -3.00 -18.74 30.77
CA PHE A 24 -3.26 -19.14 29.40
C PHE A 24 -2.59 -18.06 28.54
N ALA A 25 -1.44 -18.38 27.94
CA ALA A 25 -0.95 -17.59 26.83
C ALA A 25 -2.09 -17.57 25.80
N GLN A 26 -2.56 -16.39 25.43
CA GLN A 26 -3.59 -16.26 24.41
C GLN A 26 -3.00 -16.84 23.12
N GLU A 27 -3.68 -17.85 22.58
CA GLU A 27 -3.21 -18.53 21.38
C GLU A 27 -3.35 -17.56 20.20
N ILE A 28 -2.23 -17.19 19.58
CA ILE A 28 -2.22 -16.27 18.42
C ILE A 28 -2.82 -16.98 17.18
N PRO A 29 -3.60 -16.26 16.35
CA PRO A 29 -4.14 -16.83 15.11
C PRO A 29 -3.01 -17.19 14.16
N ARG A 30 -3.19 -18.30 13.42
CA ARG A 30 -2.19 -18.84 12.49
C ARG A 30 -2.79 -19.11 11.12
N THR A 31 -1.94 -19.09 10.10
CA THR A 31 -2.24 -19.58 8.75
C THR A 31 -2.31 -21.10 8.75
N ASP A 32 -2.76 -21.70 7.65
CA ASP A 32 -2.77 -23.16 7.45
C ASP A 32 -1.35 -23.76 7.49
N ALA A 33 -0.34 -22.98 7.09
CA ALA A 33 1.08 -23.34 7.22
C ALA A 33 1.62 -23.20 8.67
N GLY A 34 0.79 -22.78 9.64
CA GLY A 34 1.17 -22.62 11.04
C GLY A 34 1.90 -21.31 11.38
N LEU A 35 2.08 -20.41 10.43
CA LEU A 35 2.69 -19.11 10.63
C LEU A 35 1.71 -18.14 11.34
N PRO A 36 2.20 -17.17 12.14
CA PRO A 36 1.33 -16.14 12.70
C PRO A 36 0.54 -15.40 11.61
N LEU A 37 -0.77 -15.21 11.82
CA LEU A 37 -1.66 -14.57 10.86
C LEU A 37 -1.64 -13.05 11.02
N LEU A 38 -0.78 -12.38 10.24
CA LEU A 38 -0.68 -10.92 10.24
C LEU A 38 -1.77 -10.24 9.40
N GLN A 39 -2.47 -11.00 8.54
CA GLN A 39 -3.48 -10.44 7.64
C GLN A 39 -4.55 -9.64 8.38
N GLY A 40 -4.86 -8.43 7.87
CA GLY A 40 -5.86 -7.54 8.47
C GLY A 40 -5.54 -6.07 8.27
N ILE A 41 -6.41 -5.20 8.77
CA ILE A 41 -6.22 -3.74 8.76
C ILE A 41 -5.63 -3.32 10.09
N TRP A 42 -4.58 -2.52 10.05
CA TRP A 42 -3.78 -2.11 11.20
C TRP A 42 -3.54 -0.60 11.20
N GLN A 43 -3.26 -0.05 12.37
CA GLN A 43 -2.85 1.34 12.53
C GLN A 43 -1.86 1.47 13.69
N ALA A 44 -0.83 2.30 13.50
CA ALA A 44 0.15 2.58 14.54
C ALA A 44 -0.45 3.39 15.71
N GLN A 45 -0.14 3.02 16.93
CA GLN A 45 -0.50 3.75 18.14
C GLN A 45 0.68 4.60 18.63
N THR A 46 1.08 5.57 17.80
CA THR A 46 2.24 6.42 18.08
C THR A 46 2.10 7.82 17.48
N ARG A 47 2.98 8.74 17.86
CA ARG A 47 3.19 10.05 17.23
C ARG A 47 4.57 10.14 16.56
N ALA A 48 5.23 9.03 16.38
CA ALA A 48 6.58 8.92 15.84
C ALA A 48 6.73 9.48 14.41
N ALA A 49 5.65 9.54 13.63
CA ALA A 49 5.67 10.19 12.32
C ALA A 49 6.01 11.69 12.37
N TYR A 50 5.74 12.34 13.51
CA TYR A 50 6.14 13.74 13.75
C TYR A 50 7.58 13.85 14.25
N ASN A 51 7.95 13.03 15.23
CA ASN A 51 9.31 12.94 15.74
C ASN A 51 9.48 11.60 16.49
N LEU A 52 10.54 10.88 16.19
CA LEU A 52 10.89 9.61 16.83
C LEU A 52 11.30 9.76 18.30
N GLU A 53 11.83 10.94 18.68
CA GLU A 53 12.24 11.26 20.06
C GLU A 53 11.12 11.98 20.83
N ASP A 54 11.27 12.10 22.16
CA ASP A 54 10.36 12.90 23.01
C ASP A 54 10.22 14.32 22.48
N HIS A 55 9.00 14.79 22.34
CA HIS A 55 8.74 16.14 21.85
C HIS A 55 7.44 16.76 22.40
N VAL A 56 7.50 18.05 22.61
CA VAL A 56 6.34 18.86 22.99
C VAL A 56 5.53 19.26 21.78
N ALA A 57 4.25 19.59 21.98
CA ALA A 57 3.39 20.09 20.92
C ALA A 57 3.93 21.43 20.37
N ARG A 58 3.84 21.58 19.05
CA ARG A 58 4.08 22.80 18.27
C ARG A 58 2.89 23.04 17.35
N ILE A 59 2.90 24.14 16.62
CA ILE A 59 1.79 24.47 15.71
C ILE A 59 1.59 23.42 14.60
N ASP A 60 2.68 22.79 14.18
CA ASP A 60 2.75 21.83 13.09
C ASP A 60 3.08 20.39 13.56
N MET A 61 3.14 20.16 14.87
CA MET A 61 3.59 18.87 15.43
C MET A 61 2.86 18.58 16.75
N GLN A 62 2.17 17.44 16.82
CA GLN A 62 1.56 16.99 18.07
C GLN A 62 2.64 16.50 19.04
N ALA A 63 2.39 16.66 20.35
CA ALA A 63 3.28 16.10 21.38
C ALA A 63 3.31 14.56 21.28
N GLY A 64 4.48 13.99 21.53
CA GLY A 64 4.67 12.54 21.55
C GLY A 64 5.80 12.10 22.47
N THR A 65 5.73 10.85 22.90
CA THR A 65 6.79 10.16 23.62
C THR A 65 7.72 9.45 22.64
N SER A 66 9.00 9.36 23.00
CA SER A 66 10.00 8.66 22.20
C SER A 66 9.60 7.20 21.97
N VAL A 67 9.81 6.74 20.74
CA VAL A 67 9.76 5.31 20.36
C VAL A 67 11.17 4.72 20.18
N VAL A 68 12.22 5.53 20.38
CA VAL A 68 13.61 5.10 20.28
C VAL A 68 13.98 4.33 21.55
N LEU A 69 14.43 3.11 21.40
CA LEU A 69 14.97 2.33 22.52
C LEU A 69 16.24 2.99 23.02
N GLY A 70 16.28 3.35 24.32
CA GLY A 70 17.37 4.18 24.88
C GLY A 70 17.11 5.68 24.84
N GLY A 71 16.03 6.14 24.20
CA GLY A 71 15.46 7.49 24.32
C GLY A 71 16.04 8.53 23.35
N SER A 72 17.17 8.27 22.70
CA SER A 72 17.78 9.23 21.76
C SER A 72 18.46 8.55 20.58
N ILE A 73 18.48 9.24 19.44
CA ILE A 73 19.12 8.78 18.20
C ILE A 73 20.63 9.05 18.27
N PRO A 74 21.50 8.03 18.07
CA PRO A 74 22.95 8.16 18.24
C PRO A 74 23.64 8.80 17.03
N TYR A 75 23.34 10.06 16.72
CA TYR A 75 23.94 10.79 15.61
C TYR A 75 25.46 10.94 15.73
N ARG A 76 26.16 10.78 14.62
CA ARG A 76 27.54 11.28 14.50
C ARG A 76 27.56 12.82 14.50
N ASN A 77 28.59 13.41 15.07
CA ASN A 77 28.73 14.87 15.09
C ASN A 77 28.69 15.50 13.68
N SER A 78 29.20 14.80 12.67
CA SER A 78 29.17 15.24 11.26
C SER A 78 27.76 15.35 10.69
N ALA A 79 26.80 14.60 11.20
CA ALA A 79 25.44 14.53 10.70
C ALA A 79 24.47 15.52 11.39
N LEU A 80 24.83 16.02 12.57
CA LEU A 80 23.97 16.90 13.38
C LEU A 80 23.58 18.21 12.69
N ALA A 81 24.50 18.81 11.92
CA ALA A 81 24.22 20.07 11.22
C ALA A 81 23.12 19.89 10.16
N ARG A 82 23.12 18.77 9.39
CA ARG A 82 22.08 18.44 8.42
C ARG A 82 20.75 18.18 9.13
N ARG A 83 20.75 17.41 10.21
CA ARG A 83 19.54 17.14 11.01
C ARG A 83 18.93 18.43 11.52
N GLN A 84 19.74 19.36 12.06
CA GLN A 84 19.25 20.64 12.55
C GLN A 84 18.69 21.52 11.43
N ASN A 85 19.37 21.59 10.28
CA ASN A 85 18.87 22.32 9.11
C ASN A 85 17.56 21.74 8.61
N ASN A 86 17.42 20.40 8.55
CA ASN A 86 16.17 19.75 8.16
C ASN A 86 15.03 20.14 9.10
N PHE A 87 15.27 20.12 10.42
CA PHE A 87 14.27 20.48 11.42
C PHE A 87 13.81 21.93 11.30
N GLU A 88 14.75 22.86 11.14
CA GLU A 88 14.44 24.29 11.04
C GLU A 88 13.67 24.64 9.77
N ASN A 89 13.95 23.95 8.67
CA ASN A 89 13.37 24.21 7.35
C ASN A 89 12.40 23.12 6.90
N ARG A 90 11.83 22.31 7.83
CA ARG A 90 11.00 21.15 7.49
C ARG A 90 9.77 21.47 6.66
N ALA A 91 9.21 22.67 6.80
CA ALA A 91 8.08 23.10 5.98
C ALA A 91 8.39 23.12 4.47
N GLU A 92 9.64 23.32 4.10
CA GLU A 92 10.09 23.36 2.71
C GLU A 92 10.84 22.09 2.29
N LEU A 93 11.60 21.50 3.23
CA LEU A 93 12.52 20.40 2.93
C LEU A 93 11.94 19.01 3.12
N ASP A 94 10.87 18.86 3.92
CA ASP A 94 10.27 17.55 4.13
C ASP A 94 9.77 16.96 2.79
N PRO A 95 10.27 15.79 2.38
CA PRO A 95 9.87 15.16 1.12
C PRO A 95 8.36 14.90 1.02
N LEU A 96 7.67 14.66 2.14
CA LEU A 96 6.21 14.45 2.12
C LEU A 96 5.43 15.69 1.69
N ASN A 97 5.93 16.90 1.93
CA ASN A 97 5.29 18.13 1.47
C ASN A 97 5.34 18.30 -0.06
N LYS A 98 6.12 17.45 -0.73
CA LYS A 98 6.20 17.32 -2.20
C LYS A 98 5.59 16.03 -2.70
N CYS A 99 4.80 15.37 -1.88
CA CYS A 99 4.18 14.07 -2.16
C CYS A 99 5.15 12.95 -2.55
N PHE A 100 6.41 13.01 -2.10
CA PHE A 100 7.34 11.91 -2.25
C PHE A 100 6.99 10.78 -1.28
N LEU A 101 7.41 9.56 -1.61
CA LEU A 101 7.15 8.40 -0.77
C LEU A 101 7.89 8.53 0.58
N PRO A 102 7.27 8.09 1.69
CA PRO A 102 7.78 8.35 3.05
C PRO A 102 8.97 7.49 3.48
N GLY A 103 9.28 6.43 2.73
CA GLY A 103 10.20 5.41 3.16
C GLY A 103 9.56 4.35 4.09
N PRO A 104 10.23 3.19 4.28
CA PRO A 104 9.61 2.03 4.92
C PRO A 104 9.28 2.23 6.40
N THR A 105 10.11 2.91 7.18
CA THR A 105 9.90 3.10 8.62
C THR A 105 8.90 4.20 8.94
N ARG A 106 8.98 5.34 8.23
CA ARG A 106 8.10 6.48 8.48
C ARG A 106 6.65 6.14 8.16
N ILE A 107 6.40 5.41 7.06
CA ILE A 107 5.03 5.06 6.65
C ILE A 107 4.34 4.19 7.69
N MET A 108 5.08 3.31 8.39
CA MET A 108 4.55 2.47 9.46
C MET A 108 4.09 3.27 10.68
N ALA A 109 4.68 4.46 10.92
CA ALA A 109 4.35 5.34 12.03
C ALA A 109 3.29 6.41 11.69
N MET A 110 2.91 6.54 10.41
CA MET A 110 1.93 7.54 9.97
C MET A 110 0.54 7.26 10.54
N PRO A 111 -0.29 8.31 10.77
CA PRO A 111 -1.61 8.15 11.38
C PRO A 111 -2.68 7.63 10.40
N PHE A 112 -2.28 6.93 9.35
CA PHE A 112 -3.14 6.32 8.36
C PHE A 112 -3.20 4.81 8.57
N PRO A 113 -4.37 4.17 8.38
CA PRO A 113 -4.45 2.73 8.43
C PRO A 113 -3.74 2.10 7.21
N PHE A 114 -3.35 0.85 7.38
CA PHE A 114 -2.79 0.03 6.32
C PHE A 114 -3.32 -1.39 6.43
N GLN A 115 -3.27 -2.15 5.34
CA GLN A 115 -3.74 -3.52 5.32
C GLN A 115 -2.60 -4.46 4.95
N ILE A 116 -2.44 -5.52 5.74
CA ILE A 116 -1.51 -6.61 5.48
C ILE A 116 -2.26 -7.75 4.79
N PHE A 117 -1.68 -8.27 3.72
CA PHE A 117 -2.08 -9.48 3.00
C PHE A 117 -0.94 -10.48 3.08
N GLN A 118 -1.28 -11.73 3.33
CA GLN A 118 -0.29 -12.76 3.58
C GLN A 118 -0.66 -14.06 2.86
N ASN A 119 0.32 -14.62 2.15
CA ASN A 119 0.33 -16.02 1.73
C ASN A 119 1.69 -16.66 2.11
N ASP A 120 1.96 -17.86 1.66
CA ASP A 120 3.16 -18.61 2.07
C ASP A 120 4.48 -18.04 1.53
N GLU A 121 4.42 -17.28 0.43
CA GLU A 121 5.60 -16.77 -0.27
C GLU A 121 5.80 -15.26 -0.11
N HIS A 122 4.74 -14.53 0.25
CA HIS A 122 4.75 -13.06 0.25
C HIS A 122 3.91 -12.48 1.38
N VAL A 123 4.36 -11.33 1.86
CA VAL A 123 3.53 -10.41 2.63
C VAL A 123 3.46 -9.09 1.88
N ALA A 124 2.25 -8.66 1.52
CA ALA A 124 2.04 -7.33 0.94
C ALA A 124 1.40 -6.42 1.98
N ILE A 125 1.87 -5.18 2.03
CA ILE A 125 1.31 -4.13 2.90
C ILE A 125 0.86 -2.99 2.00
N THR A 126 -0.44 -2.68 2.02
CA THR A 126 -1.04 -1.57 1.28
C THR A 126 -1.41 -0.46 2.25
N PHE A 127 -1.14 0.78 1.89
CA PHE A 127 -1.34 1.94 2.75
C PHE A 127 -2.40 2.87 2.19
N GLU A 128 -3.27 3.41 3.03
CA GLU A 128 -4.24 4.43 2.64
C GLU A 128 -3.53 5.69 2.10
N TRP A 129 -2.35 6.00 2.64
CA TRP A 129 -1.51 7.11 2.18
C TRP A 129 -1.04 6.90 0.74
N THR A 130 -1.53 7.74 -0.18
CA THR A 130 -1.07 7.86 -1.58
C THR A 130 -0.97 6.52 -2.33
N GLN A 131 -1.78 5.54 -1.95
CA GLN A 131 -1.81 4.18 -2.52
C GLN A 131 -0.42 3.49 -2.60
N VAL A 132 0.44 3.80 -1.65
CA VAL A 132 1.74 3.14 -1.52
C VAL A 132 1.52 1.69 -1.12
N TYR A 133 2.36 0.80 -1.61
CA TYR A 133 2.42 -0.56 -1.14
C TYR A 133 3.86 -1.01 -0.93
N ARG A 134 4.02 -2.09 -0.18
CA ARG A 134 5.28 -2.83 -0.02
C ARG A 134 5.01 -4.29 -0.31
N LEU A 135 5.89 -4.92 -1.08
CA LEU A 135 5.89 -6.37 -1.28
C LEU A 135 7.14 -6.95 -0.61
N ILE A 136 6.94 -7.84 0.34
CA ILE A 136 7.96 -8.53 1.09
C ILE A 136 8.00 -9.98 0.61
N TYR A 137 9.13 -10.41 0.07
CA TYR A 137 9.34 -11.77 -0.39
C TYR A 137 9.78 -12.65 0.78
N THR A 138 9.02 -13.70 1.10
CA THR A 138 9.26 -14.55 2.28
C THR A 138 9.70 -15.99 1.95
N ALA A 139 9.85 -16.31 0.66
CA ALA A 139 10.26 -17.64 0.18
C ALA A 139 11.77 -17.77 -0.09
N GLY A 140 12.60 -16.96 0.59
CA GLY A 140 14.06 -17.06 0.53
C GLY A 140 14.70 -16.45 -0.73
N GLN A 141 14.02 -15.51 -1.39
CA GLN A 141 14.59 -14.76 -2.50
C GLN A 141 15.74 -13.86 -2.00
N GLU A 142 16.84 -13.82 -2.74
CA GLU A 142 17.95 -12.92 -2.47
C GLU A 142 17.59 -11.46 -2.83
N HIS A 143 18.29 -10.51 -2.23
CA HIS A 143 18.22 -9.11 -2.61
C HIS A 143 18.65 -8.90 -4.06
N LEU A 144 18.14 -7.84 -4.67
CA LEU A 144 18.56 -7.44 -6.01
C LEU A 144 20.06 -7.12 -6.05
N TYR A 145 20.62 -7.09 -7.26
CA TYR A 145 22.03 -6.68 -7.42
C TYR A 145 22.22 -5.25 -6.93
N PRO A 146 23.35 -4.94 -6.26
CA PRO A 146 23.66 -3.58 -5.81
C PRO A 146 23.63 -2.57 -6.97
N GLY A 147 23.15 -1.35 -6.67
CA GLY A 147 23.11 -0.24 -7.63
C GLY A 147 21.71 0.17 -8.07
N PHE A 148 20.68 -0.50 -7.57
CA PHE A 148 19.32 0.03 -7.62
C PHE A 148 19.04 0.88 -6.38
N GLU A 149 18.22 1.89 -6.50
CA GLU A 149 17.79 2.75 -5.40
C GLU A 149 16.26 2.82 -5.40
N PHE A 150 15.65 2.46 -4.27
CA PHE A 150 14.21 2.44 -4.11
C PHE A 150 13.76 3.39 -3.00
N TRP A 151 12.59 3.98 -3.17
CA TRP A 151 11.96 4.80 -2.14
C TRP A 151 11.57 3.99 -0.89
N MET A 152 11.10 2.75 -1.11
CA MET A 152 10.63 1.86 -0.04
C MET A 152 11.63 0.73 0.26
N GLY A 153 12.80 0.75 -0.41
CA GLY A 153 13.81 -0.28 -0.31
C GLY A 153 13.42 -1.61 -0.97
N ASP A 154 14.39 -2.51 -1.07
CA ASP A 154 14.20 -3.89 -1.48
C ASP A 154 14.03 -4.76 -0.22
N ALA A 155 12.83 -5.31 0.00
CA ALA A 155 12.44 -5.98 1.24
C ALA A 155 12.46 -7.50 1.09
N ARG A 156 13.21 -8.20 1.97
CA ARG A 156 13.25 -9.66 2.07
C ARG A 156 12.88 -10.09 3.48
N GLY A 157 11.93 -11.00 3.58
CA GLY A 157 11.38 -11.49 4.84
C GLY A 157 11.75 -12.93 5.12
N GLN A 158 11.89 -13.23 6.40
CA GLN A 158 11.99 -14.59 6.91
C GLN A 158 11.27 -14.73 8.25
N TRP A 159 10.75 -15.91 8.51
CA TRP A 159 10.10 -16.17 9.80
C TRP A 159 11.11 -16.71 10.82
N GLU A 160 11.22 -16.04 11.96
CA GLU A 160 11.97 -16.48 13.13
C GLU A 160 10.99 -16.82 14.26
N GLY A 161 10.55 -18.06 14.33
CA GLY A 161 9.47 -18.46 15.24
C GLY A 161 8.18 -17.70 14.94
N ASP A 162 7.69 -16.90 15.88
CA ASP A 162 6.47 -16.11 15.74
C ASP A 162 6.71 -14.65 15.27
N THR A 163 7.90 -14.35 14.77
CA THR A 163 8.28 -13.03 14.29
C THR A 163 8.60 -13.07 12.80
N LEU A 164 7.97 -12.21 12.00
CA LEU A 164 8.42 -11.90 10.65
C LEU A 164 9.57 -10.89 10.74
N VAL A 165 10.75 -11.28 10.30
CA VAL A 165 11.93 -10.42 10.20
C VAL A 165 12.10 -10.00 8.75
N VAL A 166 12.25 -8.70 8.51
CA VAL A 166 12.36 -8.13 7.16
C VAL A 166 13.64 -7.32 7.06
N GLU A 167 14.53 -7.72 6.16
CA GLU A 167 15.70 -6.95 5.80
C GLU A 167 15.40 -6.04 4.61
N ILE A 168 15.83 -4.78 4.69
CA ILE A 168 15.56 -3.75 3.69
C ILE A 168 16.87 -3.09 3.31
N ASN A 169 17.23 -3.25 2.04
CA ASN A 169 18.41 -2.68 1.42
C ASN A 169 18.03 -1.70 0.31
N ASP A 170 19.02 -1.09 -0.33
CA ASP A 170 18.91 -0.29 -1.54
C ASP A 170 17.93 0.88 -1.42
N LEU A 171 17.90 1.54 -0.26
CA LEU A 171 17.14 2.76 -0.02
C LEU A 171 17.81 3.94 -0.73
N ASN A 172 17.03 4.80 -1.38
CA ASN A 172 17.52 6.12 -1.76
C ASN A 172 17.62 7.04 -0.53
N ASP A 173 18.46 8.08 -0.58
CA ASP A 173 18.68 9.03 0.53
C ASP A 173 17.67 10.19 0.57
N ARG A 174 16.56 10.06 -0.14
CA ARG A 174 15.57 11.14 -0.35
C ARG A 174 14.40 11.10 0.63
N THR A 175 14.32 10.07 1.46
CA THR A 175 13.28 9.95 2.48
C THR A 175 13.79 10.41 3.85
N TRP A 176 12.86 10.84 4.70
CA TRP A 176 13.13 11.15 6.10
C TRP A 176 12.50 10.08 6.99
N LEU A 177 13.08 9.88 8.17
CA LEU A 177 12.57 8.93 9.16
C LEU A 177 11.34 9.48 9.92
N ASP A 178 11.18 10.81 9.97
CA ASP A 178 10.06 11.53 10.58
C ASP A 178 9.96 12.98 10.09
N ALA A 179 8.94 13.72 10.53
CA ALA A 179 8.77 15.13 10.17
C ALA A 179 9.73 16.08 10.93
N ALA A 180 10.44 15.60 11.94
CA ALA A 180 11.46 16.38 12.64
C ALA A 180 12.80 16.45 11.88
N GLY A 181 12.88 15.84 10.69
CA GLY A 181 14.04 15.90 9.82
C GLY A 181 15.13 14.87 10.15
N ASN A 182 14.78 13.84 10.91
CA ASN A 182 15.64 12.68 11.06
C ASN A 182 15.74 11.96 9.71
N TYR A 183 16.95 11.61 9.30
CA TYR A 183 17.26 11.17 7.93
C TYR A 183 18.28 10.04 7.94
N HIS A 184 18.48 9.42 6.81
CA HIS A 184 19.47 8.38 6.55
C HIS A 184 20.27 8.67 5.27
N SER A 185 21.31 7.90 5.01
CA SER A 185 22.10 7.92 3.79
C SER A 185 21.77 6.74 2.88
N LEU A 186 22.48 6.63 1.75
CA LEU A 186 22.44 5.45 0.87
C LEU A 186 23.01 4.19 1.53
N ALA A 187 23.80 4.34 2.60
CA ALA A 187 24.39 3.23 3.34
C ALA A 187 23.42 2.63 4.39
N ALA A 188 22.19 3.13 4.47
CA ALA A 188 21.22 2.66 5.42
C ALA A 188 20.77 1.23 5.12
N HIS A 189 20.81 0.39 6.14
CA HIS A 189 20.24 -0.93 6.20
C HIS A 189 19.21 -0.96 7.33
N ILE A 190 18.01 -1.48 7.06
CA ILE A 190 16.92 -1.51 8.04
C ILE A 190 16.47 -2.95 8.25
N THR A 191 16.39 -3.37 9.51
CA THR A 191 15.81 -4.66 9.89
C THR A 191 14.51 -4.41 10.64
N GLU A 192 13.37 -4.79 10.07
CA GLU A 192 12.07 -4.71 10.73
C GLU A 192 11.69 -6.06 11.35
N ARG A 193 10.94 -6.01 12.45
CA ARG A 193 10.42 -7.18 13.14
C ARG A 193 8.93 -6.97 13.44
N TYR A 194 8.10 -7.89 12.98
CA TYR A 194 6.67 -7.91 13.21
C TYR A 194 6.35 -9.11 14.08
N THR A 195 6.07 -8.88 15.37
CA THR A 195 5.73 -9.94 16.32
C THR A 195 4.28 -9.83 16.72
N LEU A 196 3.46 -10.83 16.37
CA LEU A 196 2.06 -10.88 16.80
C LEU A 196 2.00 -11.20 18.30
N VAL A 197 1.61 -10.24 19.12
CA VAL A 197 1.54 -10.36 20.59
C VAL A 197 0.23 -11.00 21.02
N ASP A 198 -0.84 -10.61 20.38
CA ASP A 198 -2.19 -11.16 20.52
C ASP A 198 -2.93 -10.97 19.18
N GLU A 199 -4.18 -11.39 19.08
CA GLU A 199 -4.97 -11.31 17.84
C GLU A 199 -5.14 -9.88 17.29
N ASN A 200 -4.97 -8.85 18.14
CA ASN A 200 -5.23 -7.44 17.81
C ASN A 200 -4.00 -6.53 17.91
N THR A 201 -2.83 -7.09 18.28
CA THR A 201 -1.63 -6.30 18.54
C THR A 201 -0.41 -6.93 17.87
N ILE A 202 0.26 -6.17 17.02
CA ILE A 202 1.62 -6.48 16.54
C ILE A 202 2.59 -5.55 17.25
N ASN A 203 3.63 -6.10 17.89
CA ASN A 203 4.80 -5.33 18.27
C ASN A 203 5.68 -5.12 17.05
N TYR A 204 5.81 -3.87 16.62
CA TYR A 204 6.66 -3.48 15.50
C TYR A 204 7.96 -2.88 16.00
N GLN A 205 9.08 -3.39 15.51
CA GLN A 205 10.41 -2.83 15.75
C GLN A 205 11.08 -2.58 14.39
N ALA A 206 11.88 -1.53 14.32
CA ALA A 206 12.79 -1.29 13.19
C ALA A 206 14.15 -0.86 13.72
N THR A 207 15.17 -1.63 13.37
CA THR A 207 16.59 -1.30 13.66
C THR A 207 17.19 -0.64 12.43
N ILE A 208 17.71 0.55 12.61
CA ILE A 208 18.37 1.36 11.58
C ILE A 208 19.86 1.27 11.78
N ASP A 209 20.58 0.72 10.81
CA ASP A 209 22.05 0.68 10.74
C ASP A 209 22.51 1.54 9.56
N ASP A 210 23.09 2.69 9.85
CA ASP A 210 23.63 3.61 8.86
C ASP A 210 24.93 4.21 9.40
N PRO A 211 26.06 3.59 9.10
CA PRO A 211 27.36 3.97 9.66
C PRO A 211 27.87 5.34 9.19
N GLU A 212 27.26 5.95 8.17
CA GLU A 212 27.60 7.31 7.74
C GLU A 212 26.93 8.37 8.62
N ILE A 213 25.73 8.09 9.13
CA ILE A 213 24.90 9.02 9.88
C ILE A 213 24.96 8.76 11.39
N PHE A 214 24.95 7.49 11.81
CA PHE A 214 24.86 7.11 13.21
C PHE A 214 26.16 6.47 13.72
N SER A 215 26.44 6.58 15.02
CA SER A 215 27.62 6.00 15.65
C SER A 215 27.49 4.51 15.94
N GLU A 216 26.25 4.02 16.03
CA GLU A 216 25.87 2.63 16.25
C GLU A 216 24.45 2.39 15.71
N PRO A 217 24.05 1.14 15.41
CA PRO A 217 22.68 0.80 15.09
C PRO A 217 21.73 1.15 16.25
N TRP A 218 20.50 1.55 15.93
CA TRP A 218 19.50 1.92 16.91
C TRP A 218 18.10 1.47 16.48
N THR A 219 17.21 1.30 17.45
CA THR A 219 15.91 0.66 17.22
C THR A 219 14.77 1.54 17.68
N ILE A 220 13.69 1.59 16.90
CA ILE A 220 12.38 2.11 17.29
C ILE A 220 11.43 0.94 17.59
N GLU A 221 10.48 1.18 18.50
CA GLU A 221 9.47 0.19 18.86
C GLU A 221 8.13 0.87 19.17
N PHE A 222 7.05 0.35 18.58
CA PHE A 222 5.67 0.78 18.89
C PHE A 222 4.64 -0.28 18.47
N PRO A 223 3.44 -0.29 19.12
CA PRO A 223 2.39 -1.22 18.75
C PRO A 223 1.63 -0.79 17.51
N LEU A 224 1.26 -1.77 16.69
CA LEU A 224 0.26 -1.69 15.66
C LEU A 224 -1.02 -2.36 16.15
N VAL A 225 -2.15 -1.68 16.05
CA VAL A 225 -3.42 -2.17 16.57
C VAL A 225 -4.38 -2.46 15.43
N ARG A 226 -5.01 -3.64 15.47
CA ARG A 226 -5.98 -4.10 14.49
C ARG A 226 -7.23 -3.23 14.49
N GLN A 227 -7.68 -2.83 13.32
CA GLN A 227 -8.88 -2.03 13.10
C GLN A 227 -10.07 -2.95 12.78
N THR A 228 -10.69 -3.53 13.80
CA THR A 228 -11.72 -4.58 13.64
C THR A 228 -13.01 -4.08 13.00
N GLU A 229 -13.34 -2.80 13.15
CA GLU A 229 -14.54 -2.18 12.56
C GLU A 229 -14.34 -1.76 11.10
N MET A 230 -13.08 -1.62 10.65
CA MET A 230 -12.78 -1.25 9.28
C MET A 230 -12.89 -2.46 8.36
N LYS A 231 -13.57 -2.30 7.22
CA LYS A 231 -13.73 -3.35 6.21
C LYS A 231 -12.82 -3.15 5.01
N ARG A 232 -12.33 -1.95 4.80
CA ARG A 232 -11.43 -1.56 3.70
C ARG A 232 -10.70 -0.28 4.04
N LEU A 233 -9.61 -0.01 3.33
CA LEU A 233 -8.94 1.29 3.33
C LEU A 233 -9.72 2.24 2.42
N LEU A 234 -9.61 3.53 2.70
CA LEU A 234 -9.94 4.59 1.76
C LEU A 234 -8.69 4.99 0.96
N GLU A 235 -8.79 6.05 0.19
CA GLU A 235 -7.70 6.54 -0.64
C GLU A 235 -7.39 8.00 -0.31
N TYR A 236 -6.20 8.25 0.25
CA TYR A 236 -5.68 9.59 0.45
C TYR A 236 -4.66 9.90 -0.66
N GLN A 237 -4.92 10.93 -1.45
CA GLN A 237 -4.04 11.35 -2.56
C GLN A 237 -3.38 12.69 -2.26
N CYS A 238 -2.10 12.65 -1.92
CA CYS A 238 -1.31 13.85 -1.59
C CYS A 238 -1.28 14.86 -2.74
N GLN A 239 -1.10 14.42 -3.99
CA GLN A 239 -1.11 15.30 -5.17
C GLN A 239 -2.43 16.03 -5.34
N ALA A 240 -3.55 15.35 -5.10
CA ALA A 240 -4.87 15.96 -5.22
C ALA A 240 -5.02 17.15 -4.28
N GLU A 241 -4.57 17.03 -3.02
CA GLU A 241 -4.61 18.14 -2.07
C GLU A 241 -3.71 19.31 -2.48
N VAL A 242 -2.51 19.03 -3.02
CA VAL A 242 -1.60 20.07 -3.50
C VAL A 242 -2.19 20.81 -4.69
N GLU A 243 -2.79 20.11 -5.65
CA GLU A 243 -3.41 20.74 -6.82
C GLU A 243 -4.67 21.50 -6.45
N GLU A 244 -5.49 20.98 -5.53
CA GLU A 244 -6.64 21.71 -5.01
C GLU A 244 -6.22 23.00 -4.32
N ALA A 245 -5.18 22.95 -3.48
CA ALA A 245 -4.63 24.15 -2.81
C ALA A 245 -4.07 25.16 -3.81
N ASN A 246 -3.57 24.74 -4.97
CA ASN A 246 -3.09 25.60 -6.05
C ASN A 246 -4.21 26.11 -6.96
N GLY A 247 -5.46 25.67 -6.78
CA GLY A 247 -6.61 26.04 -7.62
C GLY A 247 -6.61 25.37 -9.00
N ASP A 248 -5.79 24.34 -9.21
CA ASP A 248 -5.69 23.66 -10.51
C ASP A 248 -6.88 22.73 -10.78
N PHE A 249 -7.54 22.23 -9.74
CA PHE A 249 -8.75 21.40 -9.83
C PHE A 249 -9.97 22.15 -10.39
N GLU A 250 -10.12 23.45 -10.12
CA GLU A 250 -11.23 24.23 -10.67
C GLU A 250 -11.23 24.27 -12.20
N LYS A 251 -10.07 24.02 -12.84
CA LYS A 251 -9.95 23.94 -14.30
C LYS A 251 -10.45 22.63 -14.88
N VAL A 252 -10.44 21.56 -14.10
CA VAL A 252 -10.94 20.23 -14.52
C VAL A 252 -12.47 20.16 -14.44
N ASP A 253 -13.08 20.75 -13.40
CA ASP A 253 -14.54 20.79 -13.24
C ASP A 253 -15.27 21.67 -14.26
N ASN A 254 -14.59 22.61 -14.87
CA ASN A 254 -15.15 23.50 -15.88
C ASN A 254 -15.20 22.90 -17.29
N LEU A 255 -14.74 21.67 -17.49
CA LEU A 255 -14.79 20.95 -18.79
C LEU A 255 -16.17 20.35 -19.14
N TRP A 256 -17.22 20.62 -18.37
CA TRP A 256 -18.59 20.13 -18.56
C TRP A 256 -19.38 20.89 -19.63
N TYR A 257 -18.74 21.40 -20.66
CA TYR A 257 -19.46 21.94 -21.80
C TYR A 257 -19.48 20.94 -22.95
N PRO A 258 -20.67 20.55 -23.44
CA PRO A 258 -20.73 19.75 -24.66
C PRO A 258 -20.12 20.56 -25.81
N ALA A 259 -18.88 20.23 -26.15
CA ALA A 259 -18.29 20.78 -27.35
C ALA A 259 -19.11 20.29 -28.56
N PRO A 260 -19.42 21.16 -29.54
CA PRO A 260 -20.10 20.71 -30.75
C PRO A 260 -19.23 19.66 -31.44
N VAL A 261 -19.85 18.55 -31.84
CA VAL A 261 -19.16 17.51 -32.64
C VAL A 261 -18.71 18.17 -33.94
N PRO A 262 -17.41 18.18 -34.27
CA PRO A 262 -16.95 18.70 -35.55
C PRO A 262 -17.65 17.95 -36.69
N GLU A 263 -18.30 18.71 -37.61
CA GLU A 263 -18.86 18.12 -38.82
C GLU A 263 -17.73 17.50 -39.65
N GLY A 264 -17.78 16.21 -39.89
CA GLY A 264 -16.85 15.52 -40.78
C GLY A 264 -15.92 14.48 -40.14
N ASN A 265 -15.92 14.29 -38.80
CA ASN A 265 -15.26 13.15 -38.21
C ASN A 265 -16.14 11.90 -38.37
N THR A 266 -15.96 11.18 -39.47
CA THR A 266 -16.44 9.81 -39.53
C THR A 266 -15.68 8.98 -38.49
N PRO A 267 -16.37 8.14 -37.73
CA PRO A 267 -15.71 7.14 -36.90
C PRO A 267 -14.69 6.40 -37.78
N PHE A 268 -13.53 6.15 -37.24
CA PHE A 268 -12.51 5.33 -37.88
C PHE A 268 -13.19 4.06 -38.41
N ASP A 269 -12.92 3.71 -39.71
CA ASP A 269 -13.38 2.44 -40.24
C ASP A 269 -12.68 1.31 -39.51
N SER A 270 -13.40 0.75 -38.56
CA SER A 270 -12.93 -0.34 -37.71
C SER A 270 -12.96 -1.69 -38.42
N ASN A 271 -12.56 -1.75 -39.70
CA ASN A 271 -12.21 -3.04 -40.30
C ASN A 271 -11.08 -3.74 -39.49
N ALA A 272 -11.28 -3.76 -38.24
CA ALA A 272 -10.37 -4.15 -37.23
C ALA A 272 -10.38 -5.66 -37.02
N GLY A 273 -9.89 -6.39 -37.94
CA GLY A 273 -9.36 -7.71 -37.67
C GLY A 273 -8.10 -7.69 -36.78
N ASN A 274 -7.98 -6.72 -35.87
CA ASN A 274 -6.77 -6.45 -35.10
C ASN A 274 -6.90 -6.62 -33.59
N VAL A 275 -8.02 -7.11 -33.09
CA VAL A 275 -8.06 -7.64 -31.73
C VAL A 275 -7.14 -8.87 -31.71
N LEU A 276 -6.17 -8.84 -30.81
CA LEU A 276 -5.30 -10.02 -30.61
C LEU A 276 -6.18 -11.22 -30.33
N PRO A 277 -6.03 -12.33 -31.06
CA PRO A 277 -6.72 -13.55 -30.69
C PRO A 277 -6.31 -13.91 -29.26
N LEU A 278 -7.27 -14.30 -28.45
CA LEU A 278 -6.95 -14.89 -27.16
C LEU A 278 -5.95 -16.04 -27.42
N PRO A 279 -4.88 -16.16 -26.63
CA PRO A 279 -3.98 -17.30 -26.75
C PRO A 279 -4.77 -18.59 -26.63
N GLU A 280 -4.38 -19.62 -27.39
CA GLU A 280 -4.97 -20.95 -27.22
C GLU A 280 -4.88 -21.35 -25.74
N VAL A 281 -5.99 -21.79 -25.20
CA VAL A 281 -6.09 -22.15 -23.77
C VAL A 281 -5.04 -23.22 -23.47
N ILE A 282 -4.15 -22.92 -22.54
CA ILE A 282 -3.17 -23.87 -22.03
C ILE A 282 -3.93 -25.00 -21.35
N SER A 283 -3.56 -26.22 -21.62
CA SER A 283 -4.30 -27.43 -21.23
C SER A 283 -4.39 -27.72 -19.73
N GLU A 284 -3.60 -27.06 -18.89
CA GLU A 284 -3.60 -27.22 -17.43
C GLU A 284 -3.51 -25.88 -16.73
N ILE A 285 -4.52 -25.61 -15.91
CA ILE A 285 -4.57 -24.41 -15.04
C ILE A 285 -3.97 -24.80 -13.69
N ASN A 286 -2.95 -24.09 -13.25
CA ASN A 286 -2.44 -24.21 -11.89
C ASN A 286 -3.54 -23.82 -10.90
N ARG A 287 -3.67 -24.56 -9.79
CA ARG A 287 -4.69 -24.31 -8.77
C ARG A 287 -4.06 -24.19 -7.40
N LEU A 288 -4.70 -23.38 -6.57
CA LEU A 288 -4.45 -23.35 -5.13
C LEU A 288 -5.02 -24.61 -4.46
N GLU A 289 -4.69 -24.84 -3.20
CA GLU A 289 -5.15 -26.03 -2.45
C GLU A 289 -6.68 -26.11 -2.33
N ASP A 290 -7.38 -24.98 -2.32
CA ASP A 290 -8.84 -24.90 -2.31
C ASP A 290 -9.49 -25.18 -3.69
N GLY A 291 -8.67 -25.42 -4.72
CA GLY A 291 -9.10 -25.70 -6.08
C GLY A 291 -9.34 -24.47 -6.95
N THR A 292 -9.22 -23.24 -6.43
CA THR A 292 -9.32 -22.01 -7.23
C THR A 292 -8.14 -21.88 -8.19
N PRO A 293 -8.31 -21.26 -9.38
CA PRO A 293 -7.20 -20.98 -10.28
C PRO A 293 -6.13 -20.12 -9.59
N ASN A 294 -4.87 -20.52 -9.71
CA ASN A 294 -3.75 -19.72 -9.25
C ASN A 294 -3.36 -18.71 -10.33
N ILE A 295 -3.71 -17.44 -10.11
CA ILE A 295 -3.37 -16.32 -10.98
C ILE A 295 -2.28 -15.44 -10.38
N SER A 296 -1.62 -15.89 -9.30
CA SER A 296 -0.51 -15.13 -8.68
C SER A 296 0.68 -15.03 -9.63
N GLY A 297 1.36 -13.90 -9.63
CA GLY A 297 2.57 -13.70 -10.43
C GLY A 297 2.68 -12.32 -11.04
N TYR A 298 3.78 -12.12 -11.80
CA TYR A 298 4.02 -10.90 -12.56
C TYR A 298 3.39 -10.97 -13.94
N PHE A 299 2.70 -9.90 -14.30
CA PHE A 299 2.04 -9.74 -15.59
C PHE A 299 2.39 -8.40 -16.22
N THR A 300 2.35 -8.37 -17.53
CA THR A 300 2.38 -7.14 -18.32
C THR A 300 1.30 -7.22 -19.38
N SER A 301 0.71 -6.07 -19.69
CA SER A 301 -0.31 -6.00 -20.73
C SER A 301 0.33 -5.88 -22.13
N ASP A 302 -0.04 -6.75 -23.05
CA ASP A 302 0.22 -6.57 -24.49
C ASP A 302 -0.99 -5.89 -25.16
N ALA A 303 -1.44 -4.78 -24.59
CA ALA A 303 -2.63 -4.07 -25.05
C ALA A 303 -2.38 -3.15 -26.27
N GLY A 304 -1.29 -3.34 -27.00
CA GLY A 304 -1.07 -2.74 -28.31
C GLY A 304 -1.15 -1.20 -28.36
N GLY A 305 -0.79 -0.52 -27.28
CA GLY A 305 -0.86 0.95 -27.20
C GLY A 305 -2.19 1.48 -26.65
N ALA A 306 -3.03 0.64 -26.05
CA ALA A 306 -4.34 1.03 -25.48
C ALA A 306 -4.26 2.15 -24.43
N ASN A 307 -3.11 2.32 -23.77
CA ASN A 307 -2.90 3.45 -22.87
C ASN A 307 -3.06 4.82 -23.54
N TYR A 308 -2.87 4.89 -24.87
CA TYR A 308 -3.06 6.09 -25.66
C TYR A 308 -4.39 6.12 -26.42
N GLY A 309 -5.20 5.09 -26.32
CA GLY A 309 -6.53 4.98 -26.93
C GLY A 309 -6.95 3.52 -27.12
N LEU A 310 -8.18 3.22 -26.72
CA LEU A 310 -8.73 1.86 -26.77
C LEU A 310 -9.16 1.42 -28.16
N GLU A 311 -9.54 2.36 -29.01
CA GLU A 311 -9.97 2.10 -30.39
C GLU A 311 -8.77 1.97 -31.33
N LEU A 312 -8.95 1.30 -32.47
CA LEU A 312 -7.95 1.23 -33.53
C LEU A 312 -7.50 2.63 -33.95
N ARG A 313 -6.21 2.83 -34.06
CA ARG A 313 -5.64 4.13 -34.45
C ARG A 313 -4.40 3.95 -35.30
N GLU A 314 -4.32 4.72 -36.39
CA GLU A 314 -3.09 4.85 -37.12
C GLU A 314 -2.04 5.67 -36.37
N ASN A 315 -0.82 5.65 -36.91
CA ASN A 315 0.28 6.45 -36.40
C ASN A 315 -0.01 7.95 -36.52
N LEU A 316 -0.13 8.64 -35.41
CA LEU A 316 -0.20 10.09 -35.34
C LEU A 316 1.14 10.64 -34.83
N ALA A 317 1.48 11.87 -35.22
CA ALA A 317 2.78 12.48 -34.95
C ALA A 317 3.21 12.41 -33.46
N LEU A 318 2.25 12.37 -32.52
CA LEU A 318 2.50 12.40 -31.08
C LEU A 318 2.06 11.11 -30.36
N PHE A 319 1.35 10.21 -31.04
CA PHE A 319 0.84 8.98 -30.45
C PHE A 319 1.21 7.78 -31.33
N PRO A 320 1.73 6.71 -30.71
CA PRO A 320 1.98 5.48 -31.45
C PRO A 320 0.67 4.88 -32.00
N PRO A 321 0.75 4.03 -33.05
CA PRO A 321 -0.43 3.31 -33.51
C PRO A 321 -0.97 2.41 -32.41
N ALA A 322 -2.31 2.24 -32.35
CA ALA A 322 -2.97 1.33 -31.45
C ALA A 322 -3.79 0.32 -32.25
N ARG A 323 -3.66 -0.95 -31.91
CA ARG A 323 -4.37 -2.06 -32.59
C ARG A 323 -5.87 -2.10 -32.29
N GLY A 324 -6.31 -1.35 -31.28
CA GLY A 324 -7.66 -1.46 -30.73
C GLY A 324 -7.79 -2.69 -29.80
N VAL A 325 -8.50 -2.52 -28.72
CA VAL A 325 -8.76 -3.58 -27.73
C VAL A 325 -10.24 -3.72 -27.41
N VAL A 326 -11.08 -2.93 -28.04
CA VAL A 326 -12.54 -2.99 -27.92
C VAL A 326 -13.04 -4.21 -28.70
N VAL A 327 -13.63 -5.18 -27.99
CA VAL A 327 -14.20 -6.42 -28.57
C VAL A 327 -15.71 -6.42 -28.59
N ASP A 328 -16.32 -5.63 -27.75
CA ASP A 328 -17.74 -5.39 -27.67
C ASP A 328 -17.98 -3.90 -27.39
N PRO A 329 -18.61 -3.16 -28.30
CA PRO A 329 -19.26 -3.61 -29.56
C PRO A 329 -18.28 -4.18 -30.60
N VAL A 330 -18.78 -5.10 -31.43
CA VAL A 330 -17.96 -5.85 -32.44
C VAL A 330 -17.36 -4.97 -33.54
N ASP A 331 -17.83 -3.73 -33.68
CA ASP A 331 -17.25 -2.73 -34.59
C ASP A 331 -16.00 -2.08 -34.01
N GLY A 332 -15.63 -2.40 -32.77
CA GLY A 332 -14.45 -1.87 -32.10
C GLY A 332 -14.55 -0.40 -31.68
N ILE A 333 -15.74 0.19 -31.72
CA ILE A 333 -16.00 1.61 -31.42
C ILE A 333 -16.68 1.74 -30.05
N LEU A 334 -16.10 2.56 -29.18
CA LEU A 334 -16.70 2.84 -27.88
C LEU A 334 -18.02 3.58 -28.03
N PRO A 335 -19.10 3.15 -27.36
CA PRO A 335 -20.43 3.74 -27.50
C PRO A 335 -20.56 5.04 -26.69
N TYR A 336 -19.68 5.99 -26.94
CA TYR A 336 -19.72 7.29 -26.27
C TYR A 336 -21.00 8.05 -26.58
N GLN A 337 -21.52 8.73 -25.56
CA GLN A 337 -22.49 9.80 -25.79
C GLN A 337 -21.87 10.86 -26.71
N THR A 338 -22.71 11.57 -27.49
CA THR A 338 -22.25 12.55 -28.50
C THR A 338 -21.29 13.58 -27.90
N TRP A 339 -21.60 14.10 -26.72
CA TRP A 339 -20.76 15.07 -26.04
C TRP A 339 -19.40 14.48 -25.61
N ALA A 340 -19.43 13.24 -25.09
CA ALA A 340 -18.21 12.56 -24.65
C ALA A 340 -17.27 12.22 -25.83
N ARG A 341 -17.86 11.87 -26.99
CA ARG A 341 -17.08 11.67 -28.22
C ARG A 341 -16.42 12.98 -28.70
N ALA A 342 -17.14 14.09 -28.64
CA ALA A 342 -16.58 15.40 -28.98
C ALA A 342 -15.42 15.78 -28.05
N GLU A 343 -15.59 15.58 -26.77
CA GLU A 343 -14.54 15.80 -25.77
C GLU A 343 -13.30 14.93 -26.03
N GLN A 344 -13.51 13.63 -26.28
CA GLN A 344 -12.41 12.70 -26.58
C GLN A 344 -11.62 13.15 -27.84
N ILE A 345 -12.31 13.62 -28.88
CA ILE A 345 -11.68 14.13 -30.11
C ILE A 345 -10.90 15.41 -29.80
N GLU A 346 -11.49 16.36 -29.09
CA GLU A 346 -10.82 17.61 -28.72
C GLU A 346 -9.54 17.35 -27.92
N ARG A 347 -9.60 16.53 -26.90
CA ARG A 347 -8.43 16.17 -26.08
C ARG A 347 -7.32 15.52 -26.93
N ARG A 348 -7.70 14.65 -27.84
CA ARG A 348 -6.76 13.98 -28.74
C ARG A 348 -6.12 14.95 -29.74
N GLU A 349 -6.90 15.84 -30.40
CA GLU A 349 -6.42 16.75 -31.43
C GLU A 349 -5.63 17.93 -30.86
N ALA A 350 -6.08 18.48 -29.76
CA ALA A 350 -5.38 19.56 -29.04
C ALA A 350 -4.11 19.09 -28.32
N TRP A 351 -3.91 17.79 -28.24
CA TRP A 351 -2.88 17.14 -27.43
C TRP A 351 -2.66 17.79 -26.06
N ARG A 352 -3.71 17.83 -25.32
CA ARG A 352 -3.66 18.32 -23.95
C ARG A 352 -3.13 17.22 -23.03
N GLY A 353 -1.89 16.78 -23.25
CA GLY A 353 -1.21 15.84 -22.36
C GLY A 353 -1.17 16.33 -20.91
N TYR A 354 -1.32 17.64 -20.74
CA TYR A 354 -1.48 18.26 -19.43
C TYR A 354 -2.83 17.93 -18.75
N ASP A 355 -3.89 17.65 -19.52
CA ASP A 355 -5.20 17.31 -18.96
C ASP A 355 -5.28 15.82 -18.56
N ASP A 356 -4.26 15.01 -18.87
CA ASP A 356 -4.21 13.62 -18.45
C ASP A 356 -3.87 13.55 -16.94
N PRO A 357 -4.74 12.98 -16.08
CA PRO A 357 -4.46 12.87 -14.66
C PRO A 357 -3.12 12.22 -14.33
N THR A 358 -2.66 11.28 -15.18
CA THR A 358 -1.37 10.60 -14.96
C THR A 358 -0.16 11.52 -15.19
N ALA A 359 -0.33 12.65 -15.91
CA ALA A 359 0.69 13.68 -16.05
C ALA A 359 0.90 14.46 -14.74
N HIS A 360 -0.09 14.45 -13.86
CA HIS A 360 -0.08 15.05 -12.52
C HIS A 360 0.21 14.01 -11.43
N CYS A 361 0.73 12.85 -11.78
CA CYS A 361 1.02 11.75 -10.87
C CYS A 361 -0.21 11.14 -10.17
N PHE A 362 -1.42 11.40 -10.65
CA PHE A 362 -2.60 10.66 -10.19
C PHE A 362 -2.57 9.23 -10.71
N VAL A 363 -3.25 8.35 -9.99
CA VAL A 363 -3.43 6.97 -10.43
C VAL A 363 -4.25 6.90 -11.71
N ALA A 364 -3.98 5.91 -12.54
CA ALA A 364 -4.62 5.81 -13.85
C ALA A 364 -6.12 5.44 -13.80
N GLY A 365 -6.59 4.96 -12.64
CA GLY A 365 -7.96 4.45 -12.49
C GLY A 365 -8.20 3.12 -13.21
N ILE A 366 -9.41 2.59 -13.09
CA ILE A 366 -9.83 1.35 -13.75
C ILE A 366 -10.72 1.70 -14.94
N PRO A 367 -10.54 1.06 -16.11
CA PRO A 367 -9.64 -0.08 -16.40
C PRO A 367 -8.22 0.30 -16.84
N ARG A 368 -7.87 1.58 -16.93
CA ARG A 368 -6.61 2.04 -17.53
C ARG A 368 -5.36 1.44 -16.88
N SER A 369 -5.36 1.26 -15.56
CA SER A 369 -4.23 0.67 -14.82
C SER A 369 -3.83 -0.71 -15.35
N HIS A 370 -4.74 -1.47 -15.98
CA HIS A 370 -4.46 -2.79 -16.52
C HIS A 370 -3.78 -2.78 -17.90
N TYR A 371 -3.80 -1.66 -18.62
CA TYR A 371 -3.17 -1.56 -19.93
C TYR A 371 -2.14 -0.42 -20.05
N VAL A 372 -1.78 0.19 -18.93
CA VAL A 372 -0.54 0.99 -18.85
C VAL A 372 0.64 0.05 -19.11
N PRO A 373 1.64 0.47 -19.93
CA PRO A 373 2.77 -0.37 -20.28
C PRO A 373 3.79 -0.51 -19.13
N SER A 374 3.30 -0.92 -17.98
CA SER A 374 4.09 -1.21 -16.78
C SER A 374 3.62 -2.55 -16.22
N PRO A 375 4.51 -3.39 -15.71
CA PRO A 375 4.13 -4.64 -15.08
C PRO A 375 3.33 -4.41 -13.80
N PHE A 376 2.59 -5.45 -13.43
CA PHE A 376 1.90 -5.54 -12.16
C PHE A 376 2.04 -6.93 -11.57
N TYR A 377 1.94 -7.04 -10.27
CA TYR A 377 1.95 -8.29 -9.56
C TYR A 377 0.56 -8.61 -9.02
N ILE A 378 0.05 -9.81 -9.29
CA ILE A 378 -1.18 -10.32 -8.67
C ILE A 378 -0.78 -11.19 -7.48
N LEU A 379 -1.32 -10.87 -6.31
CA LEU A 379 -1.18 -11.64 -5.09
C LEU A 379 -2.55 -12.20 -4.69
N GLN A 380 -2.67 -13.52 -4.58
CA GLN A 380 -3.83 -14.16 -3.99
C GLN A 380 -3.54 -14.50 -2.53
N THR A 381 -4.49 -14.16 -1.68
CA THR A 381 -4.47 -14.50 -0.26
C THR A 381 -5.87 -14.97 0.16
N PRO A 382 -6.04 -15.63 1.31
CA PRO A 382 -7.37 -16.01 1.78
C PRO A 382 -8.35 -14.82 1.79
N GLY A 383 -9.40 -14.93 0.96
CA GLY A 383 -10.47 -13.92 0.86
C GLY A 383 -10.15 -12.67 0.02
N TYR A 384 -8.98 -12.59 -0.63
CA TYR A 384 -8.59 -11.43 -1.42
C TYR A 384 -7.77 -11.78 -2.65
N VAL A 385 -7.95 -10.96 -3.70
CA VAL A 385 -6.97 -10.80 -4.77
C VAL A 385 -6.45 -9.36 -4.72
N VAL A 386 -5.14 -9.18 -4.70
CA VAL A 386 -4.50 -7.86 -4.65
C VAL A 386 -3.66 -7.67 -5.90
N ILE A 387 -3.85 -6.56 -6.60
CA ILE A 387 -3.07 -6.21 -7.78
C ILE A 387 -2.18 -5.02 -7.42
N LEU A 388 -0.87 -5.23 -7.51
CA LEU A 388 0.16 -4.25 -7.18
C LEU A 388 0.77 -3.74 -8.49
N HIS A 389 0.52 -2.49 -8.85
CA HIS A 389 1.01 -1.90 -10.09
C HIS A 389 2.38 -1.24 -9.87
N GLU A 390 3.34 -1.44 -10.77
CA GLU A 390 4.69 -0.85 -10.69
C GLU A 390 4.65 0.68 -10.51
N ARG A 391 3.64 1.35 -11.06
CA ARG A 391 3.44 2.80 -10.91
C ARG A 391 2.85 3.22 -9.56
N MET A 392 3.15 2.47 -8.50
CA MET A 392 2.74 2.77 -7.12
C MET A 392 1.24 3.04 -7.01
N SER A 393 0.45 2.07 -7.41
CA SER A 393 -0.96 1.97 -7.06
C SER A 393 -1.28 0.52 -6.80
N TYR A 394 -2.35 0.27 -6.07
CA TYR A 394 -2.81 -1.08 -5.82
C TYR A 394 -4.32 -1.17 -5.97
N ARG A 395 -4.81 -2.36 -6.18
CA ARG A 395 -6.23 -2.67 -6.20
C ARG A 395 -6.49 -3.86 -5.30
N VAL A 396 -7.33 -3.69 -4.29
CA VAL A 396 -7.77 -4.77 -3.40
C VAL A 396 -9.14 -5.25 -3.85
N ILE A 397 -9.26 -6.54 -4.10
CA ILE A 397 -10.48 -7.20 -4.53
C ILE A 397 -10.89 -8.20 -3.45
N PRO A 398 -11.81 -7.84 -2.53
CA PRO A 398 -12.36 -8.79 -1.58
C PRO A 398 -13.23 -9.82 -2.29
N LEU A 399 -13.17 -11.08 -1.83
CA LEU A 399 -13.93 -12.21 -2.37
C LEU A 399 -15.04 -12.69 -1.42
N ASP A 400 -15.39 -11.90 -0.41
CA ASP A 400 -16.34 -12.26 0.66
C ASP A 400 -17.79 -11.85 0.37
N GLY A 401 -18.07 -11.34 -0.84
CA GLY A 401 -19.42 -10.93 -1.26
C GLY A 401 -19.97 -9.71 -0.54
N ARG A 402 -19.09 -8.87 0.03
CA ARG A 402 -19.51 -7.62 0.69
C ARG A 402 -20.21 -6.66 -0.26
N GLU A 403 -21.06 -5.81 0.28
CA GLU A 403 -21.68 -4.74 -0.49
C GLU A 403 -20.66 -3.65 -0.88
N HIS A 404 -20.93 -2.99 -2.01
CA HIS A 404 -20.19 -1.80 -2.42
C HIS A 404 -20.36 -0.65 -1.43
N LEU A 405 -19.39 0.26 -1.44
CA LEU A 405 -19.48 1.52 -0.70
C LEU A 405 -20.68 2.36 -1.20
N PRO A 406 -21.27 3.19 -0.32
CA PRO A 406 -22.31 4.14 -0.75
C PRO A 406 -21.79 5.07 -1.87
N ASP A 407 -22.67 5.45 -2.79
CA ASP A 407 -22.37 6.34 -3.94
C ASP A 407 -21.76 7.69 -3.54
N SER A 408 -21.91 8.09 -2.28
CA SER A 408 -21.31 9.32 -1.73
C SER A 408 -19.79 9.22 -1.51
N ILE A 409 -19.21 8.01 -1.51
CA ILE A 409 -17.78 7.78 -1.36
C ILE A 409 -17.21 7.50 -2.76
N ARG A 410 -16.27 8.32 -3.18
CA ARG A 410 -15.58 8.19 -4.47
C ARG A 410 -14.14 7.78 -4.24
N LEU A 411 -13.69 6.77 -4.98
CA LEU A 411 -12.33 6.26 -4.92
C LEU A 411 -11.67 6.39 -6.29
N TRP A 412 -10.38 6.66 -6.31
CA TRP A 412 -9.59 6.80 -7.55
C TRP A 412 -9.50 5.48 -8.33
N MET A 413 -9.37 4.36 -7.62
CA MET A 413 -9.32 3.03 -8.22
C MET A 413 -10.68 2.33 -8.24
N GLY A 414 -11.72 3.00 -7.74
CA GLY A 414 -13.05 2.44 -7.56
C GLY A 414 -13.13 1.42 -6.43
N ASP A 415 -14.34 1.12 -6.02
CA ASP A 415 -14.64 0.09 -5.03
C ASP A 415 -14.87 -1.25 -5.72
N ALA A 416 -13.94 -2.18 -5.53
CA ALA A 416 -13.96 -3.48 -6.17
C ALA A 416 -14.54 -4.56 -5.24
N VAL A 417 -15.35 -5.47 -5.82
CA VAL A 417 -15.80 -6.71 -5.18
C VAL A 417 -15.68 -7.83 -6.21
N GLY A 418 -15.13 -8.98 -5.83
CA GLY A 418 -14.88 -10.10 -6.74
C GLY A 418 -15.52 -11.40 -6.30
N HIS A 419 -15.71 -12.28 -7.27
CA HIS A 419 -16.07 -13.68 -7.04
C HIS A 419 -15.54 -14.58 -8.16
N TRP A 420 -15.41 -15.86 -7.88
CA TRP A 420 -15.06 -16.84 -8.91
C TRP A 420 -16.31 -17.38 -9.58
N ASP A 421 -16.35 -17.35 -10.91
CA ASP A 421 -17.30 -18.06 -11.76
C ASP A 421 -16.55 -19.14 -12.55
N GLY A 422 -16.53 -20.35 -12.02
CA GLY A 422 -15.67 -21.44 -12.53
C GLY A 422 -14.19 -21.03 -12.48
N ASP A 423 -13.56 -20.95 -13.63
CA ASP A 423 -12.14 -20.58 -13.76
C ASP A 423 -11.93 -19.07 -14.03
N THR A 424 -12.96 -18.27 -13.91
CA THR A 424 -12.92 -16.83 -14.19
C THR A 424 -13.09 -16.03 -12.90
N LEU A 425 -12.15 -15.14 -12.61
CA LEU A 425 -12.35 -14.11 -11.59
C LEU A 425 -13.20 -12.98 -12.19
N VAL A 426 -14.41 -12.82 -11.69
CA VAL A 426 -15.30 -11.70 -12.03
C VAL A 426 -15.14 -10.60 -11.00
N VAL A 427 -14.90 -9.38 -11.44
CA VAL A 427 -14.72 -8.21 -10.57
C VAL A 427 -15.67 -7.10 -10.97
N GLU A 428 -16.56 -6.75 -10.07
CA GLU A 428 -17.41 -5.57 -10.21
C GLU A 428 -16.73 -4.37 -9.54
N SER A 429 -16.82 -3.20 -10.17
CA SER A 429 -16.24 -1.97 -9.63
C SER A 429 -17.27 -0.84 -9.75
N SER A 430 -17.43 -0.11 -8.65
CA SER A 430 -18.30 1.07 -8.57
C SER A 430 -17.57 2.23 -7.88
N ASN A 431 -18.19 3.43 -7.87
CA ASN A 431 -17.73 4.63 -7.15
C ASN A 431 -16.36 5.11 -7.58
#